data_b64da143c2f5b34659a59718ac3118c1
#
_entry.id   b64da143c2f5b34659a59718ac3118c1
#
_cell.length_a   1.000
_cell.length_b   1.000
_cell.length_c   1.000
_cell.angle_alpha   90.00
_cell.angle_beta   90.00
_cell.angle_gamma   90.00
#
_symmetry.space_group_name_H-M   'P 1'
#
loop_
_entity.id
_entity.type
_entity.pdbx_description
1 polymer ?
#
loop_
_entity_poly.entity_id
_entity_poly.type
_entity_poly.pdbx_seq_one_letter_code
_entity_poly.pdbx_strand_id
1 'polypeptide(L)'
;EYAEYFELVGAITTGVTVDRKKQDVSSDWNGWDPEFATLDADILLGGDGEGGWQGWFDVQPLDRDVTEVELDLLFPQGLYSVDKKGRSWYQFCDVTIQWREKGTLIPSQKKIRYDEHSLDQIAFTERFTLSKGKYEFRVKRDRPESTVAWYTDKVELFGLRSKISDRPSRYPEFTTVAVKVKGSHVVSAEADTMLSVVAERILGGEPTRSIDDAVRYICRNHDLDERSLQHASEVWSQRGELFDHSFEKYATIKQALDTVLSVGFAEPTVKDGLISIAHDMPRDLNL
;
A
#
# COMPACT_ATOMS: atom_id res chain seq x y z
N GLU A 1 12.40 9.97 -11.76
CA GLU A 1 11.46 11.05 -12.09
C GLU A 1 10.20 10.41 -12.66
N TYR A 2 9.02 10.74 -12.13
CA TYR A 2 7.80 9.95 -12.33
C TYR A 2 6.59 10.81 -12.65
N ALA A 3 5.65 10.18 -13.28
CA ALA A 3 4.44 10.61 -13.93
C ALA A 3 3.74 11.85 -13.38
N GLU A 4 3.37 12.75 -14.25
CA GLU A 4 2.43 13.83 -13.97
C GLU A 4 0.98 13.44 -14.17
N TYR A 5 0.72 12.35 -14.87
CA TYR A 5 -0.62 11.90 -15.24
C TYR A 5 -1.05 10.70 -14.40
N PHE A 6 -2.23 10.82 -13.83
CA PHE A 6 -2.91 9.76 -13.09
C PHE A 6 -4.38 9.79 -13.47
N GLU A 7 -4.91 8.67 -13.89
CA GLU A 7 -6.32 8.47 -14.17
C GLU A 7 -6.88 7.32 -13.35
N LEU A 8 -7.99 7.55 -12.67
CA LEU A 8 -8.74 6.52 -12.01
C LEU A 8 -9.64 5.81 -13.03
N VAL A 9 -9.25 4.62 -13.46
CA VAL A 9 -10.01 3.82 -14.42
C VAL A 9 -10.87 2.81 -13.67
N GLY A 10 -12.20 2.96 -13.77
CA GLY A 10 -13.13 2.01 -13.17
C GLY A 10 -14.55 2.54 -13.04
N ALA A 11 -15.50 1.65 -12.77
CA ALA A 11 -16.92 1.97 -12.70
C ALA A 11 -17.35 2.60 -11.36
N ILE A 12 -16.51 2.61 -10.33
CA ILE A 12 -16.83 3.05 -8.97
C ILE A 12 -15.98 4.26 -8.61
N THR A 13 -16.51 5.45 -8.85
CA THR A 13 -15.88 6.73 -8.48
C THR A 13 -16.51 7.39 -7.24
N THR A 14 -17.68 6.96 -6.82
CA THR A 14 -18.38 7.52 -5.65
C THR A 14 -17.77 7.01 -4.36
N GLY A 15 -17.38 7.92 -3.47
CA GLY A 15 -16.77 7.59 -2.18
C GLY A 15 -15.26 7.31 -2.26
N VAL A 16 -14.62 7.62 -3.39
CA VAL A 16 -13.18 7.53 -3.57
C VAL A 16 -12.58 8.93 -3.45
N THR A 17 -11.57 9.07 -2.62
CA THR A 17 -10.75 10.28 -2.51
C THR A 17 -9.33 9.91 -2.92
N VAL A 18 -8.77 10.70 -3.84
CA VAL A 18 -7.40 10.52 -4.32
C VAL A 18 -6.62 11.80 -4.07
N ASP A 19 -5.45 11.66 -3.47
CA ASP A 19 -4.49 12.76 -3.34
C ASP A 19 -3.15 12.33 -3.93
N ARG A 20 -2.47 13.25 -4.57
CA ARG A 20 -1.21 13.01 -5.27
C ARG A 20 -0.17 14.03 -4.86
N LYS A 21 1.03 13.54 -4.60
CA LYS A 21 2.21 14.38 -4.37
C LYS A 21 3.30 14.04 -5.36
N LYS A 22 3.77 15.08 -6.03
CA LYS A 22 4.93 14.97 -6.90
C LYS A 22 6.18 14.67 -6.07
N GLN A 23 7.17 14.10 -6.71
CA GLN A 23 8.53 14.01 -6.24
C GLN A 23 8.97 15.35 -5.63
N ASP A 24 9.88 15.37 -4.76
CA ASP A 24 10.48 16.54 -4.09
C ASP A 24 9.54 17.41 -3.23
N VAL A 25 8.27 17.12 -3.19
CA VAL A 25 7.37 17.89 -2.33
C VAL A 25 7.72 17.64 -0.88
N SER A 26 8.17 18.67 -0.23
CA SER A 26 8.56 18.67 1.19
C SER A 26 7.35 18.51 2.14
N SER A 27 6.14 18.59 1.62
CA SER A 27 4.93 18.50 2.42
C SER A 27 4.64 17.06 2.81
N ASP A 28 4.31 16.87 4.05
CA ASP A 28 3.84 15.63 4.60
C ASP A 28 2.45 15.27 4.03
N TRP A 29 2.07 14.01 4.10
CA TRP A 29 0.73 13.56 3.78
C TRP A 29 -0.28 14.01 4.85
N ASN A 30 -0.47 15.31 5.01
CA ASN A 30 -1.40 15.87 5.99
C ASN A 30 -2.82 15.38 5.74
N GLY A 31 -3.45 14.82 6.79
CA GLY A 31 -4.79 14.23 6.68
C GLY A 31 -4.83 12.78 6.18
N TRP A 32 -3.69 12.22 5.83
CA TRP A 32 -3.51 10.81 5.52
C TRP A 32 -2.64 10.17 6.60
N ASP A 33 -2.97 8.96 6.98
CA ASP A 33 -2.20 8.25 8.00
C ASP A 33 -0.84 7.85 7.43
N PRO A 34 0.25 8.36 7.97
CA PRO A 34 1.55 8.31 7.32
C PRO A 34 2.21 6.94 7.37
N GLU A 35 2.06 6.25 8.46
CA GLU A 35 2.69 4.94 8.65
C GLU A 35 1.95 4.18 9.76
N PHE A 36 1.55 2.95 9.47
CA PHE A 36 1.03 2.02 10.45
C PHE A 36 1.98 0.83 10.61
N ALA A 37 2.24 0.47 11.86
CA ALA A 37 2.76 -0.85 12.17
C ALA A 37 1.57 -1.76 12.45
N THR A 38 1.49 -2.88 11.74
CA THR A 38 0.43 -3.88 11.90
C THR A 38 0.99 -5.11 12.59
N LEU A 39 0.26 -5.60 13.56
CA LEU A 39 0.45 -6.90 14.18
C LEU A 39 -0.79 -7.74 13.87
N ASP A 40 -0.65 -8.72 13.01
CA ASP A 40 -1.69 -9.71 12.75
C ASP A 40 -1.75 -10.67 13.95
N ALA A 41 -2.90 -10.81 14.54
CA ALA A 41 -3.04 -11.56 15.78
C ALA A 41 -3.81 -12.88 15.60
N ASP A 42 -4.93 -12.87 14.91
CA ASP A 42 -5.83 -14.02 14.67
C ASP A 42 -6.04 -14.90 15.91
N ILE A 43 -6.31 -14.25 17.06
CA ILE A 43 -6.40 -14.93 18.34
C ILE A 43 -7.85 -15.04 18.77
N LEU A 44 -8.31 -16.27 18.96
CA LEU A 44 -9.63 -16.54 19.56
C LEU A 44 -9.65 -16.08 21.02
N LEU A 45 -10.63 -15.26 21.37
CA LEU A 45 -10.87 -14.83 22.74
C LEU A 45 -11.83 -15.81 23.45
N GLY A 46 -11.30 -16.94 23.85
CA GLY A 46 -12.09 -18.07 24.38
C GLY A 46 -12.20 -18.16 25.89
N GLY A 47 -11.39 -17.43 26.62
CA GLY A 47 -11.40 -17.46 28.08
C GLY A 47 -10.47 -18.48 28.74
N ASP A 48 -9.68 -19.22 27.98
CA ASP A 48 -8.69 -20.16 28.50
C ASP A 48 -7.31 -19.48 28.58
N GLY A 49 -6.80 -19.32 29.78
CA GLY A 49 -5.54 -18.65 30.07
C GLY A 49 -5.59 -17.91 31.41
N GLU A 50 -4.55 -17.19 31.80
CA GLU A 50 -4.52 -16.40 33.06
C GLU A 50 -5.67 -15.37 33.12
N GLY A 51 -6.84 -15.78 33.56
CA GLY A 51 -8.06 -14.96 33.63
C GLY A 51 -8.61 -14.57 32.25
N GLY A 52 -8.34 -15.36 31.21
CA GLY A 52 -8.83 -15.13 29.81
C GLY A 52 -8.09 -14.02 29.05
N TRP A 53 -7.04 -13.44 29.61
CA TRP A 53 -6.27 -12.41 28.95
C TRP A 53 -5.37 -12.96 27.82
N GLN A 54 -5.41 -12.27 26.67
CA GLN A 54 -4.50 -12.46 25.55
C GLN A 54 -3.58 -11.23 25.42
N GLY A 55 -2.27 -11.44 25.29
CA GLY A 55 -1.22 -10.38 25.31
C GLY A 55 -0.60 -10.25 26.70
N TRP A 56 0.36 -9.45 26.91
CA TRP A 56 0.67 -8.10 26.46
C TRP A 56 1.38 -8.03 25.10
N PHE A 57 0.75 -7.44 24.11
CA PHE A 57 1.31 -7.25 22.78
C PHE A 57 1.98 -5.89 22.68
N ASP A 58 3.23 -5.89 22.27
CA ASP A 58 3.94 -4.68 21.86
C ASP A 58 3.33 -4.15 20.55
N VAL A 59 2.77 -2.94 20.58
CA VAL A 59 2.06 -2.38 19.42
C VAL A 59 2.94 -1.53 18.51
N GLN A 60 4.19 -1.33 18.86
CA GLN A 60 5.14 -0.52 18.10
C GLN A 60 6.38 -1.31 17.71
N PRO A 61 7.07 -0.93 16.63
CA PRO A 61 8.43 -1.36 16.36
C PRO A 61 9.37 -0.98 17.51
N LEU A 62 10.45 -1.73 17.69
CA LEU A 62 11.34 -1.66 18.88
C LEU A 62 11.84 -0.24 19.23
N ASP A 63 12.02 0.61 18.24
CA ASP A 63 12.64 1.94 18.37
C ASP A 63 11.68 3.12 18.11
N ARG A 64 10.38 2.85 17.97
CA ARG A 64 9.40 3.86 17.58
C ARG A 64 8.39 4.13 18.69
N ASP A 65 7.93 5.38 18.75
CA ASP A 65 6.82 5.80 19.59
C ASP A 65 5.53 5.87 18.79
N VAL A 66 4.41 5.59 19.45
CA VAL A 66 3.08 5.65 18.85
C VAL A 66 2.20 6.68 19.55
N THR A 67 1.21 7.21 18.82
CA THR A 67 0.21 8.16 19.34
C THR A 67 -1.21 7.67 19.19
N GLU A 68 -1.41 6.64 18.40
CA GLU A 68 -2.73 6.04 18.19
C GLU A 68 -2.57 4.54 17.96
N VAL A 69 -3.51 3.78 18.52
CA VAL A 69 -3.59 2.33 18.33
C VAL A 69 -5.02 1.98 17.95
N GLU A 70 -5.16 1.20 16.92
CA GLU A 70 -6.41 0.58 16.51
C GLU A 70 -6.35 -0.92 16.79
N LEU A 71 -7.41 -1.43 17.39
CA LEU A 71 -7.58 -2.84 17.72
C LEU A 71 -8.80 -3.37 16.98
N ASP A 72 -8.60 -4.35 16.13
CA ASP A 72 -9.64 -4.96 15.31
C ASP A 72 -10.16 -6.24 15.96
N LEU A 73 -11.46 -6.27 16.24
CA LEU A 73 -12.17 -7.43 16.73
C LEU A 73 -13.08 -7.97 15.65
N LEU A 74 -13.01 -9.27 15.44
CA LEU A 74 -13.75 -9.98 14.41
C LEU A 74 -14.73 -10.96 15.06
N PHE A 75 -15.95 -10.97 14.60
CA PHE A 75 -16.95 -11.98 14.87
C PHE A 75 -17.14 -12.83 13.60
N PRO A 76 -16.37 -13.90 13.43
CA PRO A 76 -16.27 -14.61 12.14
C PRO A 76 -17.54 -15.31 11.71
N GLN A 77 -18.42 -15.59 12.65
CA GLN A 77 -19.72 -16.24 12.42
C GLN A 77 -20.90 -15.29 12.65
N GLY A 78 -20.62 -14.00 12.80
CA GLY A 78 -21.61 -13.00 13.22
C GLY A 78 -21.84 -12.99 14.74
N LEU A 79 -22.84 -12.23 15.17
CA LEU A 79 -23.23 -12.08 16.58
C LEU A 79 -24.77 -12.10 16.65
N TYR A 80 -25.35 -13.24 17.08
CA TYR A 80 -26.78 -13.44 17.13
C TYR A 80 -27.15 -14.59 18.04
N SER A 81 -28.42 -14.67 18.39
CA SER A 81 -29.02 -15.86 19.03
C SER A 81 -30.19 -16.41 18.21
N VAL A 82 -30.54 -17.67 18.39
CA VAL A 82 -31.64 -18.31 17.70
C VAL A 82 -32.63 -18.90 18.71
N ASP A 83 -33.92 -18.67 18.53
CA ASP A 83 -34.95 -19.26 19.39
C ASP A 83 -35.32 -20.70 18.91
N LYS A 84 -36.14 -21.39 19.74
CA LYS A 84 -36.61 -22.76 19.42
C LYS A 84 -37.44 -22.87 18.12
N LYS A 85 -37.83 -21.75 17.53
CA LYS A 85 -38.58 -21.67 16.30
C LYS A 85 -37.69 -21.31 15.10
N GLY A 86 -36.38 -21.21 15.32
CA GLY A 86 -35.41 -20.86 14.30
C GLY A 86 -35.34 -19.35 13.96
N ARG A 87 -35.93 -18.49 14.77
CA ARG A 87 -35.87 -17.04 14.57
C ARG A 87 -34.64 -16.49 15.24
N SER A 88 -33.91 -15.61 14.55
CA SER A 88 -32.71 -14.96 15.05
C SER A 88 -33.03 -13.69 15.85
N TRP A 89 -32.20 -13.39 16.84
CA TRP A 89 -32.32 -12.28 17.75
C TRP A 89 -30.95 -11.68 18.07
N TYR A 90 -30.96 -10.50 18.66
CA TYR A 90 -29.76 -9.87 19.18
C TYR A 90 -29.00 -10.78 20.16
N GLN A 91 -27.70 -10.68 20.09
CA GLN A 91 -26.79 -11.30 21.05
C GLN A 91 -25.67 -10.31 21.38
N PHE A 92 -25.12 -10.42 22.59
CA PHE A 92 -24.07 -9.53 23.04
C PHE A 92 -22.80 -10.27 23.44
N CYS A 93 -21.67 -9.57 23.30
CA CYS A 93 -20.37 -10.01 23.75
C CYS A 93 -19.69 -8.84 24.47
N ASP A 94 -19.24 -9.09 25.70
CA ASP A 94 -18.51 -8.10 26.53
C ASP A 94 -17.00 -8.39 26.40
N VAL A 95 -16.23 -7.36 26.03
CA VAL A 95 -14.77 -7.42 25.87
C VAL A 95 -14.12 -6.35 26.72
N THR A 96 -13.04 -6.70 27.42
CA THR A 96 -12.21 -5.76 28.16
C THR A 96 -10.85 -5.63 27.50
N ILE A 97 -10.47 -4.42 27.17
CA ILE A 97 -9.16 -4.06 26.61
C ILE A 97 -8.39 -3.31 27.68
N GLN A 98 -7.15 -3.69 27.91
CA GLN A 98 -6.22 -2.97 28.77
C GLN A 98 -4.99 -2.55 27.99
N TRP A 99 -4.47 -1.38 28.35
CA TRP A 99 -3.22 -0.87 27.78
C TRP A 99 -2.43 -0.13 28.86
N ARG A 100 -1.13 -0.11 28.68
CA ARG A 100 -0.22 0.63 29.55
C ARG A 100 1.00 1.09 28.77
N GLU A 101 1.59 2.17 29.23
CA GLU A 101 2.92 2.56 28.76
C GLU A 101 3.93 1.52 29.23
N LYS A 102 4.85 1.14 28.33
CA LYS A 102 5.83 0.09 28.59
C LYS A 102 6.72 0.45 29.78
N GLY A 103 6.81 -0.46 30.74
CA GLY A 103 7.52 -0.24 32.00
C GLY A 103 6.64 0.28 33.15
N THR A 104 5.37 0.59 32.90
CA THR A 104 4.44 0.92 33.96
C THR A 104 3.68 -0.31 34.47
N LEU A 105 3.25 -0.27 35.75
CA LEU A 105 2.57 -1.41 36.37
C LEU A 105 1.05 -1.31 36.29
N ILE A 106 0.53 -0.10 36.24
CA ILE A 106 -0.93 0.16 36.33
C ILE A 106 -1.49 0.37 34.95
N PRO A 107 -2.31 -0.55 34.41
CA PRO A 107 -2.94 -0.36 33.12
C PRO A 107 -4.19 0.52 33.19
N SER A 108 -4.42 1.25 32.11
CA SER A 108 -5.74 1.78 31.78
C SER A 108 -6.62 0.67 31.20
N GLN A 109 -7.94 0.83 31.27
CA GLN A 109 -8.86 -0.16 30.69
C GLN A 109 -10.09 0.47 30.06
N LYS A 110 -10.64 -0.23 29.06
CA LYS A 110 -11.94 0.05 28.44
C LYS A 110 -12.75 -1.24 28.38
N LYS A 111 -14.00 -1.18 28.84
CA LYS A 111 -14.97 -2.27 28.66
C LYS A 111 -15.94 -1.89 27.57
N ILE A 112 -16.22 -2.82 26.66
CA ILE A 112 -17.06 -2.61 25.51
C ILE A 112 -18.07 -3.75 25.45
N ARG A 113 -19.30 -3.40 25.18
CA ARG A 113 -20.35 -4.36 24.84
C ARG A 113 -20.68 -4.21 23.38
N TYR A 114 -20.50 -5.29 22.62
CA TYR A 114 -21.04 -5.45 21.29
C TYR A 114 -22.39 -6.13 21.43
N ASP A 115 -23.44 -5.51 20.91
CA ASP A 115 -24.81 -5.99 20.98
C ASP A 115 -25.40 -5.89 19.57
N GLU A 116 -25.44 -7.03 18.88
CA GLU A 116 -25.72 -7.08 17.44
C GLU A 116 -26.69 -8.20 17.07
N HIS A 117 -27.28 -8.05 15.89
CA HIS A 117 -28.08 -9.06 15.25
C HIS A 117 -27.56 -9.27 13.82
N SER A 118 -26.41 -9.90 13.70
CA SER A 118 -25.78 -10.20 12.41
C SER A 118 -25.53 -11.70 12.27
N LEU A 119 -26.06 -12.28 11.21
CA LEU A 119 -25.80 -13.67 10.85
C LEU A 119 -24.52 -13.80 10.00
N ASP A 120 -24.04 -12.68 9.46
CA ASP A 120 -22.83 -12.62 8.67
C ASP A 120 -21.67 -12.14 9.53
N GLN A 121 -20.45 -12.40 9.05
CA GLN A 121 -19.22 -11.90 9.66
C GLN A 121 -19.28 -10.38 9.84
N ILE A 122 -18.94 -9.90 11.05
CA ILE A 122 -18.81 -8.47 11.35
C ILE A 122 -17.51 -8.19 12.09
N ALA A 123 -16.98 -6.99 11.91
CA ALA A 123 -15.77 -6.53 12.57
C ALA A 123 -15.97 -5.14 13.17
N PHE A 124 -15.25 -4.88 14.26
CA PHE A 124 -15.22 -3.59 14.93
C PHE A 124 -13.79 -3.16 15.17
N THR A 125 -13.52 -1.88 14.92
CA THR A 125 -12.23 -1.26 15.21
C THR A 125 -12.35 -0.32 16.39
N GLU A 126 -11.61 -0.62 17.45
CA GLU A 126 -11.49 0.24 18.62
C GLU A 126 -10.25 1.10 18.54
N ARG A 127 -10.44 2.41 18.59
CA ARG A 127 -9.37 3.40 18.46
C ARG A 127 -9.00 4.01 19.81
N PHE A 128 -7.69 4.08 20.05
CA PHE A 128 -7.11 4.63 21.27
C PHE A 128 -6.12 5.74 20.88
N THR A 129 -6.46 6.98 21.25
CA THR A 129 -5.54 8.10 21.14
C THR A 129 -4.69 8.17 22.41
N LEU A 130 -3.39 8.18 22.29
CA LEU A 130 -2.43 8.05 23.36
C LEU A 130 -1.45 9.23 23.35
N SER A 131 -0.82 9.48 24.48
CA SER A 131 0.38 10.31 24.50
C SER A 131 1.50 9.61 23.72
N LYS A 132 2.38 10.38 23.11
CA LYS A 132 3.52 9.81 22.40
C LYS A 132 4.35 8.92 23.34
N GLY A 133 4.51 7.64 22.98
CA GLY A 133 5.21 6.67 23.84
C GLY A 133 5.17 5.26 23.28
N LYS A 134 5.68 4.34 24.07
CA LYS A 134 5.69 2.89 23.80
C LYS A 134 4.65 2.21 24.67
N TYR A 135 3.78 1.44 24.03
CA TYR A 135 2.63 0.83 24.72
C TYR A 135 2.54 -0.66 24.46
N GLU A 136 1.93 -1.33 25.40
CA GLU A 136 1.52 -2.72 25.27
C GLU A 136 0.04 -2.87 25.60
N PHE A 137 -0.62 -3.75 24.86
CA PHE A 137 -2.05 -3.99 24.93
C PHE A 137 -2.33 -5.45 25.26
N ARG A 138 -3.41 -5.68 26.00
CA ARG A 138 -4.00 -7.01 26.16
C ARG A 138 -5.50 -6.91 26.10
N VAL A 139 -6.11 -8.01 25.70
CA VAL A 139 -7.56 -8.09 25.53
C VAL A 139 -8.09 -9.37 26.15
N LYS A 140 -9.29 -9.33 26.62
CA LYS A 140 -10.04 -10.53 27.02
C LYS A 140 -11.50 -10.38 26.68
N ARG A 141 -12.15 -11.49 26.50
CA ARG A 141 -13.57 -11.65 26.59
C ARG A 141 -13.97 -11.79 28.06
N ASP A 142 -14.99 -11.05 28.54
CA ASP A 142 -15.37 -11.05 29.94
C ASP A 142 -16.15 -12.30 30.38
N ARG A 143 -16.80 -12.97 29.42
CA ARG A 143 -17.51 -14.23 29.64
C ARG A 143 -16.95 -15.30 28.67
N PRO A 144 -16.92 -16.58 29.12
CA PRO A 144 -16.55 -17.65 28.19
C PRO A 144 -17.52 -17.70 27.00
N GLU A 145 -17.03 -18.23 25.88
CA GLU A 145 -17.87 -18.52 24.73
C GLU A 145 -19.07 -19.38 25.14
N SER A 146 -20.24 -19.08 24.58
CA SER A 146 -21.44 -19.83 24.92
C SER A 146 -21.31 -21.26 24.39
N THR A 147 -21.49 -22.23 25.26
CA THR A 147 -21.61 -23.66 24.88
C THR A 147 -23.00 -24.02 24.41
N VAL A 148 -23.94 -23.09 24.47
CA VAL A 148 -25.33 -23.28 24.08
C VAL A 148 -25.45 -23.10 22.56
N ALA A 149 -25.86 -24.13 21.85
CA ALA A 149 -25.97 -24.15 20.38
C ALA A 149 -26.87 -23.05 19.75
N TRP A 150 -27.59 -22.32 20.56
CA TRP A 150 -28.49 -21.23 20.13
C TRP A 150 -27.84 -19.84 20.14
N TYR A 151 -26.59 -19.74 20.60
CA TYR A 151 -25.85 -18.46 20.67
C TYR A 151 -24.62 -18.52 19.79
N THR A 152 -24.47 -17.52 18.95
CA THR A 152 -23.27 -17.30 18.12
C THR A 152 -22.63 -16.03 18.61
N ASP A 153 -21.51 -16.17 19.31
CA ASP A 153 -20.83 -15.07 19.99
C ASP A 153 -19.30 -15.25 20.02
N LYS A 154 -18.77 -16.05 19.09
CA LYS A 154 -17.33 -16.20 18.89
C LYS A 154 -16.69 -14.86 18.51
N VAL A 155 -15.63 -14.49 19.18
CA VAL A 155 -14.89 -13.24 18.92
C VAL A 155 -13.40 -13.52 18.86
N GLU A 156 -12.72 -12.89 17.91
CA GLU A 156 -11.29 -12.98 17.67
C GLU A 156 -10.65 -11.58 17.74
N LEU A 157 -9.46 -11.50 18.33
CA LEU A 157 -8.57 -10.37 18.10
C LEU A 157 -7.94 -10.58 16.73
N PHE A 158 -8.39 -9.83 15.75
CA PHE A 158 -7.92 -9.96 14.37
C PHE A 158 -6.56 -9.28 14.18
N GLY A 159 -6.38 -8.08 14.74
CA GLY A 159 -5.12 -7.39 14.63
C GLY A 159 -5.04 -6.14 15.49
N LEU A 160 -3.82 -5.63 15.60
CA LEU A 160 -3.52 -4.33 16.19
C LEU A 160 -2.75 -3.50 15.16
N ARG A 161 -3.14 -2.25 15.00
CA ARG A 161 -2.44 -1.29 14.16
C ARG A 161 -2.05 -0.09 14.99
N SER A 162 -0.83 0.36 14.85
CA SER A 162 -0.36 1.53 15.56
C SER A 162 0.15 2.60 14.62
N LYS A 163 -0.23 3.84 14.87
CA LYS A 163 0.22 5.00 14.14
C LYS A 163 1.54 5.50 14.70
N ILE A 164 2.57 5.50 13.87
CA ILE A 164 3.90 5.96 14.22
C ILE A 164 3.96 7.48 14.01
N SER A 165 4.18 8.21 15.10
CA SER A 165 3.99 9.67 15.12
C SER A 165 5.09 10.50 14.50
N ASP A 166 6.27 9.94 14.26
CA ASP A 166 7.47 10.74 14.14
C ASP A 166 7.88 11.11 12.72
N ARG A 167 7.32 10.45 11.73
CA ARG A 167 7.64 10.78 10.34
C ARG A 167 6.47 10.43 9.44
N PRO A 168 5.86 11.42 8.81
CA PRO A 168 5.07 11.12 7.63
C PRO A 168 5.95 10.41 6.61
N SER A 169 5.41 9.39 5.97
CA SER A 169 6.13 8.67 4.92
C SER A 169 6.55 9.66 3.84
N ARG A 170 7.85 9.72 3.59
CA ARG A 170 8.43 10.58 2.57
C ARG A 170 9.11 9.71 1.52
N TYR A 171 8.74 9.93 0.31
CA TYR A 171 9.32 9.27 -0.84
C TYR A 171 9.82 10.33 -1.84
N PRO A 172 10.93 11.01 -1.53
CA PRO A 172 11.37 12.19 -2.31
C PRO A 172 11.73 11.85 -3.76
N GLU A 173 12.02 10.58 -4.03
CA GLU A 173 12.38 10.12 -5.37
C GLU A 173 11.19 9.56 -6.16
N PHE A 174 9.98 9.57 -5.56
CA PHE A 174 8.80 8.98 -6.16
C PHE A 174 7.61 9.93 -6.15
N THR A 175 6.81 9.89 -7.21
CA THR A 175 5.46 10.42 -7.15
C THR A 175 4.60 9.42 -6.37
N THR A 176 3.99 9.88 -5.29
CA THR A 176 3.17 9.06 -4.42
C THR A 176 1.70 9.41 -4.58
N VAL A 177 0.86 8.40 -4.49
CA VAL A 177 -0.59 8.52 -4.55
C VAL A 177 -1.18 7.86 -3.32
N ALA A 178 -2.05 8.59 -2.61
CA ALA A 178 -2.84 8.04 -1.54
C ALA A 178 -4.30 7.94 -1.99
N VAL A 179 -4.88 6.78 -1.81
CA VAL A 179 -6.26 6.51 -2.21
C VAL A 179 -7.07 6.09 -0.99
N LYS A 180 -8.17 6.79 -0.73
CA LYS A 180 -9.11 6.46 0.33
C LYS A 180 -10.43 6.03 -0.30
N VAL A 181 -10.83 4.81 -0.03
CA VAL A 181 -12.07 4.23 -0.52
C VAL A 181 -13.02 4.01 0.64
N LYS A 182 -14.23 4.55 0.54
CA LYS A 182 -15.29 4.27 1.51
C LYS A 182 -15.93 2.93 1.13
N GLY A 183 -15.84 1.95 2.03
CA GLY A 183 -16.53 0.67 1.88
C GLY A 183 -18.04 0.84 1.71
N SER A 184 -18.64 0.06 0.84
CA SER A 184 -20.09 0.02 0.60
C SER A 184 -20.49 -1.40 0.20
N HIS A 185 -21.79 -1.65 0.09
CA HIS A 185 -22.30 -2.93 -0.42
C HIS A 185 -21.85 -3.28 -1.87
N VAL A 186 -21.30 -2.31 -2.58
CA VAL A 186 -20.75 -2.51 -3.95
C VAL A 186 -19.24 -2.82 -3.89
N VAL A 187 -18.56 -2.34 -2.85
CA VAL A 187 -17.14 -2.61 -2.60
C VAL A 187 -17.08 -3.54 -1.40
N SER A 188 -17.09 -4.84 -1.64
CA SER A 188 -16.99 -5.84 -0.57
C SER A 188 -15.55 -5.94 -0.05
N ALA A 189 -15.41 -6.29 1.22
CA ALA A 189 -14.10 -6.55 1.82
C ALA A 189 -13.38 -7.77 1.22
N GLU A 190 -14.12 -8.64 0.52
CA GLU A 190 -13.60 -9.85 -0.11
C GLU A 190 -13.13 -9.64 -1.55
N ALA A 191 -13.40 -8.47 -2.15
CA ALA A 191 -12.93 -8.17 -3.49
C ALA A 191 -11.46 -7.71 -3.44
N ASP A 192 -10.61 -8.37 -4.19
CA ASP A 192 -9.25 -7.89 -4.45
C ASP A 192 -9.32 -6.47 -5.01
N THR A 193 -8.89 -5.52 -4.21
CA THR A 193 -8.89 -4.13 -4.61
C THR A 193 -7.62 -3.87 -5.43
N MET A 194 -7.79 -3.77 -6.74
CA MET A 194 -6.69 -3.39 -7.63
C MET A 194 -6.79 -1.93 -8.01
N LEU A 195 -5.68 -1.22 -7.90
CA LEU A 195 -5.51 0.13 -8.41
C LEU A 195 -4.70 0.07 -9.70
N SER A 196 -5.32 0.43 -10.81
CA SER A 196 -4.64 0.59 -12.09
C SER A 196 -4.29 2.05 -12.31
N VAL A 197 -3.06 2.31 -12.72
CA VAL A 197 -2.58 3.66 -13.01
C VAL A 197 -1.96 3.70 -14.41
N VAL A 198 -2.15 4.80 -15.11
CA VAL A 198 -1.36 5.15 -16.29
C VAL A 198 -0.27 6.11 -15.81
N ALA A 199 0.96 5.74 -16.05
CA ALA A 199 2.10 6.52 -15.58
C ALA A 199 3.10 6.73 -16.72
N GLU A 200 3.58 7.97 -16.85
CA GLU A 200 4.64 8.33 -17.76
C GLU A 200 5.87 8.73 -16.96
N ARG A 201 7.03 8.32 -17.42
CA ARG A 201 8.28 8.69 -16.78
C ARG A 201 8.74 10.05 -17.30
N ILE A 202 9.07 10.95 -16.38
CA ILE A 202 9.68 12.23 -16.74
C ILE A 202 11.18 12.02 -16.88
N LEU A 203 11.68 12.13 -18.09
CA LEU A 203 13.10 12.09 -18.40
C LEU A 203 13.51 13.49 -18.89
N GLY A 204 14.45 14.14 -18.22
CA GLY A 204 14.92 15.47 -18.64
C GLY A 204 13.99 16.66 -18.30
N GLY A 205 13.02 16.51 -17.42
CA GLY A 205 12.19 17.60 -16.92
C GLY A 205 10.77 17.68 -17.46
N GLU A 206 10.48 17.05 -18.58
CA GLU A 206 9.15 16.96 -19.19
C GLU A 206 8.75 15.50 -19.42
N PRO A 207 7.45 15.19 -19.40
CA PRO A 207 6.96 13.88 -19.80
C PRO A 207 7.37 13.58 -21.25
N THR A 208 8.02 12.46 -21.46
CA THR A 208 8.50 12.09 -22.78
C THR A 208 8.36 10.59 -23.03
N ARG A 209 8.10 10.25 -24.28
CA ARG A 209 8.13 8.88 -24.81
C ARG A 209 9.20 8.74 -25.89
N SER A 210 10.15 9.68 -25.94
CA SER A 210 11.16 9.66 -26.98
C SER A 210 12.23 8.59 -26.71
N ILE A 211 12.71 7.97 -27.77
CA ILE A 211 13.75 6.94 -27.72
C ILE A 211 15.06 7.55 -27.21
N ASP A 212 15.41 8.74 -27.66
CA ASP A 212 16.68 9.39 -27.31
C ASP A 212 16.74 9.81 -25.83
N ASP A 213 15.63 10.27 -25.24
CA ASP A 213 15.57 10.56 -23.82
C ASP A 213 15.73 9.28 -22.98
N ALA A 214 15.15 8.18 -23.42
CA ALA A 214 15.35 6.89 -22.78
C ALA A 214 16.83 6.44 -22.86
N VAL A 215 17.47 6.61 -24.00
CA VAL A 215 18.91 6.32 -24.19
C VAL A 215 19.77 7.18 -23.28
N ARG A 216 19.54 8.50 -23.23
CA ARG A 216 20.27 9.42 -22.35
C ARG A 216 20.11 9.03 -20.88
N TYR A 217 18.90 8.66 -20.49
CA TYR A 217 18.66 8.22 -19.13
C TYR A 217 19.40 6.93 -18.76
N ILE A 218 19.43 5.94 -19.65
CA ILE A 218 20.17 4.69 -19.45
C ILE A 218 21.67 4.98 -19.37
N CYS A 219 22.17 5.85 -20.25
CA CYS A 219 23.60 6.20 -20.36
C CYS A 219 24.05 7.32 -19.42
N ARG A 220 23.20 7.83 -18.50
CA ARG A 220 23.48 9.03 -17.69
C ARG A 220 24.79 9.04 -16.89
N ASN A 221 25.39 7.86 -16.67
CA ASN A 221 26.66 7.69 -15.97
C ASN A 221 27.77 7.14 -16.91
N HIS A 222 27.59 7.23 -18.22
CA HIS A 222 28.50 6.72 -19.23
C HIS A 222 28.69 7.73 -20.35
N ASP A 223 29.83 7.66 -21.00
CA ASP A 223 30.15 8.55 -22.12
C ASP A 223 29.36 8.12 -23.36
N LEU A 224 28.51 9.02 -23.85
CA LEU A 224 27.63 8.82 -25.01
C LEU A 224 28.08 9.66 -26.18
N ASP A 225 28.09 9.07 -27.38
CA ASP A 225 28.28 9.79 -28.62
C ASP A 225 26.99 10.55 -29.01
N GLU A 226 26.87 11.78 -28.52
CA GLU A 226 25.71 12.63 -28.75
C GLU A 226 25.41 12.89 -30.21
N ARG A 227 26.42 12.84 -31.10
CA ARG A 227 26.21 13.07 -32.53
C ARG A 227 25.47 11.91 -33.19
N SER A 228 25.84 10.68 -32.83
CA SER A 228 25.16 9.49 -33.35
C SER A 228 23.72 9.43 -32.83
N LEU A 229 23.49 9.76 -31.56
CA LEU A 229 22.17 9.80 -30.98
C LEU A 229 21.29 10.90 -31.59
N GLN A 230 21.80 12.12 -31.74
CA GLN A 230 21.06 13.21 -32.35
C GLN A 230 20.61 12.89 -33.78
N HIS A 231 21.48 12.30 -34.56
CA HIS A 231 21.14 11.90 -35.94
C HIS A 231 20.02 10.85 -35.99
N ALA A 232 20.07 9.87 -35.09
CA ALA A 232 19.02 8.88 -34.96
C ALA A 232 17.69 9.50 -34.42
N SER A 233 17.77 10.39 -33.46
CA SER A 233 16.62 11.10 -32.85
C SER A 233 15.83 11.91 -33.89
N GLU A 234 16.54 12.60 -34.80
CA GLU A 234 15.89 13.35 -35.89
C GLU A 234 15.03 12.44 -36.78
N VAL A 235 15.54 11.25 -37.11
CA VAL A 235 14.80 10.28 -37.92
C VAL A 235 13.63 9.68 -37.15
N TRP A 236 13.81 9.29 -35.89
CA TRP A 236 12.74 8.76 -35.04
C TRP A 236 11.61 9.76 -34.86
N SER A 237 11.95 11.02 -34.61
CA SER A 237 10.98 12.11 -34.51
C SER A 237 10.16 12.31 -35.80
N GLN A 238 10.83 12.28 -36.97
CA GLN A 238 10.16 12.39 -38.27
C GLN A 238 9.20 11.23 -38.54
N ARG A 239 9.54 10.03 -38.06
CA ARG A 239 8.70 8.84 -38.20
C ARG A 239 7.65 8.68 -37.15
N GLY A 240 7.69 9.49 -36.10
CA GLY A 240 6.80 9.39 -34.93
C GLY A 240 7.04 8.13 -34.11
N GLU A 241 8.27 7.63 -34.07
CA GLU A 241 8.65 6.45 -33.32
C GLU A 241 8.77 6.80 -31.82
N LEU A 242 8.07 6.04 -30.97
CA LEU A 242 7.98 6.26 -29.54
C LEU A 242 8.37 4.98 -28.80
N PHE A 243 8.85 5.13 -27.58
CA PHE A 243 9.24 4.03 -26.72
C PHE A 243 8.38 3.96 -25.47
N ASP A 244 7.74 2.80 -25.27
CA ASP A 244 6.97 2.47 -24.07
C ASP A 244 7.38 1.08 -23.60
N HIS A 245 8.00 1.00 -22.45
CA HIS A 245 8.42 -0.28 -21.87
C HIS A 245 8.58 -0.19 -20.36
N SER A 246 8.33 -1.28 -19.67
CA SER A 246 8.59 -1.45 -18.24
C SER A 246 9.66 -2.53 -18.04
N PHE A 247 10.76 -2.17 -17.42
CA PHE A 247 11.80 -3.12 -17.02
C PHE A 247 11.44 -3.74 -15.68
N GLU A 248 10.86 -4.94 -15.68
CA GLU A 248 10.43 -5.65 -14.48
C GLU A 248 11.58 -6.34 -13.74
N LYS A 249 12.72 -6.50 -14.39
CA LYS A 249 13.90 -7.19 -13.86
C LYS A 249 15.15 -6.36 -14.07
N TYR A 250 16.19 -6.69 -13.31
CA TYR A 250 17.51 -6.13 -13.55
C TYR A 250 17.98 -6.44 -14.96
N ALA A 251 18.40 -5.42 -15.69
CA ALA A 251 18.99 -5.53 -17.02
C ALA A 251 20.37 -4.86 -17.02
N THR A 252 21.29 -5.40 -17.78
CA THR A 252 22.55 -4.70 -18.07
C THR A 252 22.27 -3.49 -18.96
N ILE A 253 23.15 -2.49 -18.95
CA ILE A 253 23.04 -1.31 -19.82
C ILE A 253 22.89 -1.73 -21.28
N LYS A 254 23.69 -2.71 -21.72
CA LYS A 254 23.59 -3.23 -23.08
C LYS A 254 22.19 -3.78 -23.37
N GLN A 255 21.66 -4.65 -22.51
CA GLN A 255 20.33 -5.22 -22.68
C GLN A 255 19.22 -4.14 -22.68
N ALA A 256 19.35 -3.13 -21.82
CA ALA A 256 18.41 -2.03 -21.80
C ALA A 256 18.48 -1.21 -23.10
N LEU A 257 19.68 -0.91 -23.57
CA LEU A 257 19.87 -0.21 -24.84
C LEU A 257 19.39 -1.04 -26.03
N ASP A 258 19.69 -2.35 -26.08
CA ASP A 258 19.17 -3.25 -27.13
C ASP A 258 17.64 -3.19 -27.19
N THR A 259 16.97 -3.18 -26.04
CA THR A 259 15.49 -3.09 -25.95
C THR A 259 14.98 -1.74 -26.48
N VAL A 260 15.56 -0.64 -26.02
CA VAL A 260 15.14 0.72 -26.39
C VAL A 260 15.39 0.99 -27.86
N LEU A 261 16.60 0.67 -28.34
CA LEU A 261 17.03 0.99 -29.69
C LEU A 261 16.38 0.12 -30.76
N SER A 262 15.98 -1.12 -30.42
CA SER A 262 15.28 -2.01 -31.34
C SER A 262 13.98 -1.42 -31.91
N VAL A 263 13.27 -0.60 -31.08
CA VAL A 263 12.04 0.09 -31.50
C VAL A 263 12.32 1.08 -32.64
N GLY A 264 13.48 1.74 -32.60
CA GLY A 264 13.91 2.70 -33.58
C GLY A 264 14.81 2.11 -34.66
N PHE A 265 14.85 0.78 -34.84
CA PHE A 265 15.73 0.09 -35.83
C PHE A 265 17.20 0.48 -35.68
N ALA A 266 17.69 0.50 -34.45
CA ALA A 266 19.05 0.85 -34.10
C ALA A 266 19.68 -0.16 -33.12
N GLU A 267 20.99 -0.14 -33.04
CA GLU A 267 21.77 -0.99 -32.14
C GLU A 267 22.83 -0.18 -31.40
N PRO A 268 23.14 -0.53 -30.13
CA PRO A 268 24.24 0.10 -29.43
C PRO A 268 25.57 -0.45 -29.93
N THR A 269 26.51 0.43 -30.15
CA THR A 269 27.90 0.08 -30.51
C THR A 269 28.87 0.87 -29.63
N VAL A 270 30.14 0.52 -29.67
CA VAL A 270 31.20 1.27 -29.00
C VAL A 270 32.15 1.80 -30.07
N LYS A 271 32.33 3.12 -30.10
CA LYS A 271 33.25 3.79 -31.01
C LYS A 271 34.09 4.79 -30.21
N ASP A 272 35.41 4.70 -30.37
CA ASP A 272 36.36 5.59 -29.71
C ASP A 272 36.16 5.68 -28.17
N GLY A 273 35.69 4.58 -27.55
CA GLY A 273 35.41 4.50 -26.12
C GLY A 273 34.04 5.06 -25.68
N LEU A 274 33.26 5.59 -26.62
CA LEU A 274 31.91 6.12 -26.37
C LEU A 274 30.85 5.09 -26.77
N ILE A 275 29.73 5.11 -26.06
CA ILE A 275 28.53 4.41 -26.50
C ILE A 275 27.95 5.18 -27.69
N SER A 276 27.87 4.54 -28.83
CA SER A 276 27.42 5.13 -30.10
C SER A 276 26.22 4.35 -30.64
N ILE A 277 25.37 5.01 -31.40
CA ILE A 277 24.16 4.43 -31.98
C ILE A 277 24.37 4.12 -33.44
N ALA A 278 24.27 2.83 -33.79
CA ALA A 278 24.25 2.39 -35.18
C ALA A 278 22.77 2.27 -35.61
N HIS A 279 22.32 3.20 -36.43
CA HIS A 279 20.96 3.24 -36.94
C HIS A 279 20.90 2.60 -38.32
N ASP A 280 19.99 1.65 -38.54
CA ASP A 280 19.76 1.03 -39.84
C ASP A 280 18.93 1.98 -40.72
N MET A 281 19.61 2.57 -41.69
CA MET A 281 18.99 3.48 -42.65
C MET A 281 19.21 3.00 -44.07
N PRO A 282 18.25 3.26 -44.95
CA PRO A 282 18.48 3.04 -46.40
C PRO A 282 19.74 3.79 -46.82
N ARG A 283 20.70 3.09 -47.34
CA ARG A 283 21.89 3.69 -47.92
C ARG A 283 21.62 3.97 -49.40
N ASP A 284 21.87 5.20 -49.82
CA ASP A 284 21.96 5.47 -51.23
C ASP A 284 23.13 4.64 -51.82
N LEU A 285 22.79 3.61 -52.56
CA LEU A 285 23.76 2.89 -53.33
C LEU A 285 24.23 3.82 -54.46
N ASN A 286 25.21 4.64 -54.17
CA ASN A 286 25.99 5.28 -55.23
C ASN A 286 26.82 4.18 -55.89
N LEU A 287 26.28 3.62 -56.98
CA LEU A 287 26.98 2.76 -57.91
C LEU A 287 27.95 3.59 -58.77
#